data_06edf5a3f535ce78c0be5b487ece729c
#
_entry.id   06edf5a3f535ce78c0be5b487ece729c
#
_cell.length_a   1.000
_cell.length_b   1.000
_cell.length_c   1.000
_cell.angle_alpha   90.00
_cell.angle_beta   90.00
_cell.angle_gamma   90.00
#
_symmetry.space_group_name_H-M   'P 1'
#
loop_
_entity.id
_entity.type
_entity.pdbx_description
1 polymer ?
#
loop_
_entity_poly.entity_id
_entity_poly.type
_entity_poly.pdbx_seq_one_letter_code
_entity_poly.pdbx_strand_id
1 'polypeptide(L)'
;GYGAKPRRHDFQWVPVFGSQKGAIAILEKNSIAFEASNLYQERYLAELDAFCKEQERVQRKKQKEFKANNPELFCRYPKFSKALAKVLNPSDEIQPAATEEQIAGRERAIDFALPAQVREFFLLTAGINVSTGVILTLSGMFDLTIHGERYCVLGEFWKESDGDQLLLRSGEETIWYYAHEQDKVKRLCNDMTELLEKKLARYFNEQ
;
A
#
# COMPACT_ATOMS: atom_id res chain seq x y z
N GLY A 1 -17.29 34.19 33.03
CA GLY A 1 -17.02 34.29 31.61
C GLY A 1 -17.26 32.92 31.01
N TYR A 2 -18.21 32.79 30.04
CA TYR A 2 -18.47 31.55 29.34
C TYR A 2 -17.30 31.32 28.40
N GLY A 3 -16.43 30.35 28.69
CA GLY A 3 -15.42 29.89 27.78
C GLY A 3 -16.08 29.30 26.53
N ALA A 4 -15.76 29.83 25.35
CA ALA A 4 -16.24 29.33 24.09
C ALA A 4 -15.76 27.87 23.92
N LYS A 5 -16.69 26.93 23.73
CA LYS A 5 -16.32 25.55 23.37
C LYS A 5 -15.57 25.60 22.05
N PRO A 6 -14.39 24.95 21.94
CA PRO A 6 -13.68 24.88 20.67
C PRO A 6 -14.59 24.27 19.60
N ARG A 7 -14.60 24.87 18.42
CA ARG A 7 -15.40 24.38 17.29
C ARG A 7 -14.76 23.12 16.76
N ARG A 8 -15.58 22.15 16.30
CA ARG A 8 -15.13 20.86 15.73
C ARG A 8 -14.08 20.98 14.62
N HIS A 9 -13.91 22.14 14.03
CA HIS A 9 -12.97 22.41 12.93
C HIS A 9 -11.56 22.78 13.38
N ASP A 10 -11.33 22.95 14.68
CA ASP A 10 -10.03 23.36 15.23
C ASP A 10 -9.13 22.17 15.58
N PHE A 11 -9.62 20.93 15.37
CA PHE A 11 -8.86 19.71 15.61
C PHE A 11 -8.23 19.22 14.32
N GLN A 12 -6.96 19.49 14.11
CA GLN A 12 -6.16 18.71 13.19
C GLN A 12 -5.89 17.34 13.81
N TRP A 13 -6.46 16.30 13.22
CA TRP A 13 -6.12 14.93 13.56
C TRP A 13 -4.70 14.64 13.05
N VAL A 14 -3.74 14.66 13.95
CA VAL A 14 -2.41 14.13 13.66
C VAL A 14 -2.46 12.65 14.03
N PRO A 15 -2.28 11.72 13.08
CA PRO A 15 -2.19 10.31 13.41
C PRO A 15 -0.91 10.11 14.21
N VAL A 16 -1.04 10.00 15.54
CA VAL A 16 0.08 9.74 16.42
C VAL A 16 0.22 8.23 16.56
N PHE A 17 1.05 7.63 15.74
CA PHE A 17 1.56 6.29 15.96
C PHE A 17 2.58 6.36 17.08
N GLY A 18 2.16 6.12 18.33
CA GLY A 18 3.06 6.16 19.47
C GLY A 18 2.35 6.20 20.81
N SER A 19 3.12 6.05 21.86
CA SER A 19 2.63 6.10 23.24
C SER A 19 2.04 7.47 23.59
N GLN A 20 1.18 7.52 24.61
CA GLN A 20 0.64 8.76 25.22
C GLN A 20 1.70 9.87 25.40
N LYS A 21 2.92 9.50 25.81
CA LYS A 21 4.06 10.42 25.95
C LYS A 21 4.44 11.09 24.63
N GLY A 22 4.37 10.37 23.51
CA GLY A 22 4.66 10.92 22.19
C GLY A 22 3.63 11.96 21.74
N ALA A 23 2.34 11.71 21.98
CA ALA A 23 1.27 12.67 21.68
C ALA A 23 1.41 13.98 22.47
N ILE A 24 1.67 13.89 23.76
CA ILE A 24 1.90 15.05 24.63
C ILE A 24 3.15 15.84 24.15
N ALA A 25 4.24 15.16 23.83
CA ALA A 25 5.46 15.82 23.34
C ALA A 25 5.25 16.57 22.01
N ILE A 26 4.38 16.06 21.11
CA ILE A 26 4.03 16.74 19.87
C ILE A 26 3.19 17.99 20.13
N LEU A 27 2.22 17.93 21.04
CA LEU A 27 1.40 19.07 21.42
C LEU A 27 2.25 20.17 22.07
N GLU A 28 3.13 19.81 22.99
CA GLU A 28 4.07 20.73 23.65
C GLU A 28 5.04 21.37 22.64
N LYS A 29 5.61 20.57 21.72
CA LYS A 29 6.54 21.05 20.69
C LYS A 29 5.90 22.07 19.74
N ASN A 30 4.60 21.97 19.50
CA ASN A 30 3.88 22.87 18.60
C ASN A 30 3.19 24.02 19.33
N SER A 31 3.48 24.21 20.63
CA SER A 31 2.90 25.27 21.47
C SER A 31 1.37 25.32 21.44
N ILE A 32 0.75 24.17 21.27
CA ILE A 32 -0.72 24.04 21.32
C ILE A 32 -1.10 24.07 22.79
N ALA A 33 -1.58 25.23 23.24
CA ALA A 33 -2.12 25.38 24.58
C ALA A 33 -3.33 24.47 24.76
N PHE A 34 -3.26 23.55 25.69
CA PHE A 34 -4.40 22.77 26.09
C PHE A 34 -4.68 22.99 27.56
N GLU A 35 -5.86 23.48 27.86
CA GLU A 35 -6.36 23.56 29.25
C GLU A 35 -6.80 22.15 29.67
N ALA A 36 -6.02 21.55 30.52
CA ALA A 36 -6.35 20.28 31.15
C ALA A 36 -7.40 20.49 32.24
N SER A 37 -8.65 20.23 31.94
CA SER A 37 -9.49 19.70 33.01
C SER A 37 -9.10 18.23 33.19
N ASN A 38 -8.34 17.92 34.22
CA ASN A 38 -7.64 16.64 34.42
C ASN A 38 -8.52 15.40 34.18
N LEU A 39 -9.80 15.46 34.55
CA LEU A 39 -10.70 14.30 34.45
C LEU A 39 -11.13 13.96 33.01
N TYR A 40 -11.40 14.96 32.17
CA TYR A 40 -11.81 14.77 30.79
C TYR A 40 -10.62 14.30 29.92
N GLN A 41 -9.47 14.81 30.25
CA GLN A 41 -8.22 14.46 29.57
C GLN A 41 -7.80 13.02 29.88
N GLU A 42 -7.85 12.59 31.12
CA GLU A 42 -7.52 11.22 31.53
C GLU A 42 -8.44 10.20 30.84
N ARG A 43 -9.75 10.48 30.78
CA ARG A 43 -10.73 9.63 30.11
C ARG A 43 -10.48 9.59 28.62
N TYR A 44 -10.26 10.72 27.97
CA TYR A 44 -9.97 10.80 26.52
C TYR A 44 -8.68 10.06 26.17
N LEU A 45 -7.62 10.23 26.96
CA LEU A 45 -6.35 9.54 26.75
C LEU A 45 -6.47 8.02 26.95
N ALA A 46 -7.28 7.58 27.92
CA ALA A 46 -7.56 6.17 28.13
C ALA A 46 -8.36 5.55 26.96
N GLU A 47 -9.35 6.27 26.44
CA GLU A 47 -10.12 5.85 25.26
C GLU A 47 -9.24 5.79 24.01
N LEU A 48 -8.34 6.77 23.82
CA LEU A 48 -7.38 6.79 22.72
C LEU A 48 -6.37 5.62 22.83
N ASP A 49 -5.84 5.36 24.00
CA ASP A 49 -4.93 4.23 24.25
C ASP A 49 -5.61 2.88 23.98
N ALA A 50 -6.86 2.73 24.43
CA ALA A 50 -7.65 1.53 24.16
C ALA A 50 -7.90 1.35 22.65
N PHE A 51 -8.22 2.43 21.94
CA PHE A 51 -8.39 2.42 20.48
C PHE A 51 -7.08 2.03 19.76
N CYS A 52 -5.95 2.64 20.13
CA CYS A 52 -4.64 2.30 19.54
C CYS A 52 -4.26 0.82 19.75
N LYS A 53 -4.47 0.31 20.97
CA LYS A 53 -4.23 -1.11 21.29
C LYS A 53 -5.11 -2.05 20.48
N GLU A 54 -6.37 -1.70 20.26
CA GLU A 54 -7.27 -2.50 19.43
C GLU A 54 -6.82 -2.48 17.96
N GLN A 55 -6.43 -1.32 17.43
CA GLN A 55 -5.89 -1.23 16.06
C GLN A 55 -4.62 -2.08 15.90
N GLU A 56 -3.69 -2.02 16.84
CA GLU A 56 -2.50 -2.88 16.83
C GLU A 56 -2.87 -4.37 16.89
N ARG A 57 -3.87 -4.75 17.68
CA ARG A 57 -4.35 -6.13 17.78
C ARG A 57 -4.89 -6.61 16.44
N VAL A 58 -5.73 -5.80 15.79
CA VAL A 58 -6.32 -6.10 14.49
C VAL A 58 -5.23 -6.22 13.42
N GLN A 59 -4.28 -5.29 13.40
CA GLN A 59 -3.15 -5.31 12.47
C GLN A 59 -2.30 -6.58 12.64
N ARG A 60 -1.91 -6.92 13.88
CA ARG A 60 -1.15 -8.15 14.17
C ARG A 60 -1.90 -9.42 13.75
N LYS A 61 -3.23 -9.44 13.92
CA LYS A 61 -4.07 -10.55 13.45
C LYS A 61 -4.00 -10.67 11.95
N LYS A 62 -4.19 -9.58 11.21
CA LYS A 62 -4.12 -9.55 9.74
C LYS A 62 -2.75 -9.98 9.22
N GLN A 63 -1.65 -9.53 9.85
CA GLN A 63 -0.31 -9.96 9.50
C GLN A 63 -0.09 -11.48 9.65
N LYS A 64 -0.63 -12.06 10.72
CA LYS A 64 -0.57 -13.52 10.94
C LYS A 64 -1.40 -14.28 9.92
N GLU A 65 -2.63 -13.81 9.64
CA GLU A 65 -3.52 -14.39 8.64
C GLU A 65 -2.89 -14.30 7.23
N PHE A 66 -2.33 -13.15 6.87
CA PHE A 66 -1.62 -12.98 5.60
C PHE A 66 -0.50 -14.01 5.44
N LYS A 67 0.35 -14.17 6.46
CA LYS A 67 1.44 -15.15 6.44
C LYS A 67 0.92 -16.59 6.35
N ALA A 68 -0.13 -16.92 7.09
CA ALA A 68 -0.70 -18.27 7.09
C ALA A 68 -1.36 -18.63 5.75
N ASN A 69 -2.02 -17.65 5.12
CA ASN A 69 -2.79 -17.87 3.90
C ASN A 69 -1.95 -17.76 2.61
N ASN A 70 -0.70 -17.24 2.69
CA ASN A 70 0.13 -17.00 1.51
C ASN A 70 1.56 -17.60 1.66
N PRO A 71 1.72 -18.89 2.07
CA PRO A 71 3.03 -19.47 2.32
C PRO A 71 3.92 -19.50 1.07
N GLU A 72 3.33 -19.70 -0.12
CA GLU A 72 4.06 -19.74 -1.39
C GLU A 72 4.59 -18.36 -1.78
N LEU A 73 3.81 -17.28 -1.55
CA LEU A 73 4.25 -15.91 -1.76
C LEU A 73 5.45 -15.58 -0.85
N PHE A 74 5.41 -16.04 0.43
CA PHE A 74 6.55 -15.89 1.35
C PHE A 74 7.77 -16.71 0.95
N CYS A 75 7.57 -17.86 0.33
CA CYS A 75 8.66 -18.70 -0.19
C CYS A 75 9.30 -18.05 -1.41
N ARG A 76 8.50 -17.58 -2.37
CA ARG A 76 8.97 -17.06 -3.65
C ARG A 76 9.54 -15.63 -3.54
N TYR A 77 8.89 -14.76 -2.74
CA TYR A 77 9.26 -13.35 -2.57
C TYR A 77 9.39 -12.96 -1.08
N PRO A 78 10.40 -13.48 -0.37
CA PRO A 78 10.49 -13.38 1.08
C PRO A 78 10.70 -11.98 1.61
N LYS A 79 11.46 -11.11 0.92
CA LYS A 79 11.69 -9.72 1.35
C LYS A 79 10.43 -8.89 1.16
N PHE A 80 9.82 -8.99 -0.01
CA PHE A 80 8.56 -8.33 -0.34
C PHE A 80 7.45 -8.73 0.64
N SER A 81 7.23 -10.03 0.84
CA SER A 81 6.15 -10.53 1.69
C SER A 81 6.32 -10.11 3.16
N LYS A 82 7.57 -10.11 3.66
CA LYS A 82 7.88 -9.61 5.01
C LYS A 82 7.65 -8.11 5.15
N ALA A 83 8.05 -7.33 4.16
CA ALA A 83 7.86 -5.89 4.16
C ALA A 83 6.38 -5.52 4.02
N LEU A 84 5.66 -6.15 3.09
CA LEU A 84 4.22 -6.00 2.90
C LEU A 84 3.46 -6.32 4.20
N ALA A 85 3.79 -7.45 4.85
CA ALA A 85 3.14 -7.85 6.11
C ALA A 85 3.21 -6.78 7.20
N LYS A 86 4.27 -5.97 7.25
CA LYS A 86 4.43 -4.91 8.26
C LYS A 86 3.50 -3.72 8.05
N VAL A 87 3.23 -3.39 6.78
CA VAL A 87 2.45 -2.20 6.40
C VAL A 87 0.98 -2.50 6.18
N LEU A 88 0.55 -3.78 6.17
CA LEU A 88 -0.84 -4.16 5.95
C LEU A 88 -1.77 -3.54 6.98
N ASN A 89 -2.75 -2.80 6.50
CA ASN A 89 -3.83 -2.22 7.29
C ASN A 89 -5.11 -3.08 7.19
N PRO A 90 -6.09 -2.91 8.09
CA PRO A 90 -7.36 -3.64 8.03
C PRO A 90 -8.12 -3.49 6.71
N SER A 91 -8.00 -2.35 6.05
CA SER A 91 -8.65 -2.04 4.76
C SER A 91 -7.93 -2.59 3.54
N ASP A 92 -6.66 -3.00 3.66
CA ASP A 92 -5.89 -3.50 2.52
C ASP A 92 -6.39 -4.87 2.07
N GLU A 93 -6.26 -5.16 0.79
CA GLU A 93 -6.78 -6.39 0.18
C GLU A 93 -5.63 -7.20 -0.45
N ILE A 94 -5.59 -8.47 -0.11
CA ILE A 94 -4.74 -9.48 -0.77
C ILE A 94 -5.68 -10.54 -1.33
N GLN A 95 -5.73 -10.63 -2.65
CA GLN A 95 -6.63 -11.55 -3.33
C GLN A 95 -6.04 -12.97 -3.33
N PRO A 96 -6.88 -14.02 -3.37
CA PRO A 96 -6.43 -15.39 -3.58
C PRO A 96 -5.64 -15.54 -4.88
N ALA A 97 -4.91 -16.64 -5.04
CA ALA A 97 -4.21 -16.99 -6.28
C ALA A 97 -5.18 -16.99 -7.48
N ALA A 98 -4.74 -16.45 -8.61
CA ALA A 98 -5.47 -16.58 -9.85
C ALA A 98 -5.26 -17.98 -10.46
N THR A 99 -6.23 -18.45 -11.22
CA THR A 99 -6.08 -19.63 -12.05
C THR A 99 -5.44 -19.30 -13.40
N GLU A 100 -4.83 -20.29 -14.03
CA GLU A 100 -4.31 -20.14 -15.42
C GLU A 100 -5.39 -19.66 -16.41
N GLU A 101 -6.64 -20.11 -16.22
CA GLU A 101 -7.77 -19.69 -17.06
C GLU A 101 -8.11 -18.20 -16.86
N GLN A 102 -8.08 -17.71 -15.63
CA GLN A 102 -8.27 -16.29 -15.32
C GLN A 102 -7.18 -15.42 -15.93
N ILE A 103 -5.92 -15.85 -15.84
CA ILE A 103 -4.79 -15.15 -16.44
C ILE A 103 -4.94 -15.14 -17.96
N ALA A 104 -5.15 -16.30 -18.60
CA ALA A 104 -5.36 -16.38 -20.04
C ALA A 104 -6.59 -15.61 -20.52
N GLY A 105 -7.65 -15.57 -19.70
CA GLY A 105 -8.83 -14.76 -19.96
C GLY A 105 -8.51 -13.27 -19.97
N ARG A 106 -7.66 -12.81 -19.02
CA ARG A 106 -7.23 -11.40 -18.99
C ARG A 106 -6.33 -11.05 -20.16
N GLU A 107 -5.34 -11.91 -20.49
CA GLU A 107 -4.46 -11.74 -21.65
C GLU A 107 -5.27 -11.57 -22.95
N ARG A 108 -6.30 -12.40 -23.16
CA ARG A 108 -7.20 -12.26 -24.30
C ARG A 108 -7.99 -10.96 -24.29
N ALA A 109 -8.49 -10.55 -23.11
CA ALA A 109 -9.31 -9.36 -22.98
C ALA A 109 -8.56 -8.05 -23.27
N ILE A 110 -7.25 -8.01 -22.96
CA ILE A 110 -6.39 -6.85 -23.21
C ILE A 110 -5.51 -7.02 -24.46
N ASP A 111 -5.62 -8.15 -25.14
CA ASP A 111 -4.77 -8.50 -26.30
C ASP A 111 -3.28 -8.30 -25.99
N PHE A 112 -2.81 -8.89 -24.88
CA PHE A 112 -1.44 -8.74 -24.38
C PHE A 112 -0.98 -10.01 -23.68
N ALA A 113 0.13 -10.61 -24.14
CA ALA A 113 0.74 -11.77 -23.49
C ALA A 113 1.58 -11.29 -22.29
N LEU A 114 1.25 -11.78 -21.10
CA LEU A 114 1.98 -11.42 -19.89
C LEU A 114 3.35 -12.09 -19.84
N PRO A 115 4.41 -11.37 -19.41
CA PRO A 115 5.71 -11.95 -19.11
C PRO A 115 5.61 -13.12 -18.12
N ALA A 116 6.51 -14.09 -18.23
CA ALA A 116 6.46 -15.32 -17.43
C ALA A 116 6.44 -15.04 -15.91
N GLN A 117 7.29 -14.14 -15.44
CA GLN A 117 7.35 -13.80 -14.00
C GLN A 117 6.11 -13.04 -13.51
N VAL A 118 5.44 -12.27 -14.35
CA VAL A 118 4.16 -11.61 -14.03
C VAL A 118 3.06 -12.66 -13.90
N ARG A 119 3.02 -13.65 -14.80
CA ARG A 119 2.09 -14.80 -14.68
C ARG A 119 2.32 -15.58 -13.38
N GLU A 120 3.60 -15.91 -13.07
CA GLU A 120 3.97 -16.58 -11.81
C GLU A 120 3.47 -15.81 -10.59
N PHE A 121 3.60 -14.47 -10.58
CA PHE A 121 3.09 -13.65 -9.49
C PHE A 121 1.57 -13.78 -9.35
N PHE A 122 0.82 -13.70 -10.43
CA PHE A 122 -0.63 -13.82 -10.38
C PHE A 122 -1.12 -15.23 -10.01
N LEU A 123 -0.33 -16.26 -10.27
CA LEU A 123 -0.58 -17.62 -9.76
C LEU A 123 -0.36 -17.76 -8.23
N LEU A 124 0.30 -16.79 -7.60
CA LEU A 124 0.45 -16.74 -6.14
C LEU A 124 -0.60 -15.85 -5.47
N THR A 125 -1.04 -14.79 -6.16
CA THR A 125 -2.12 -13.89 -5.72
C THR A 125 -2.71 -13.17 -6.93
N ALA A 126 -4.04 -13.17 -7.07
CA ALA A 126 -4.70 -12.42 -8.15
C ALA A 126 -4.53 -10.89 -8.00
N GLY A 127 -4.02 -10.44 -6.85
CA GLY A 127 -3.63 -9.05 -6.66
C GLY A 127 -3.45 -8.62 -5.23
N ILE A 128 -2.82 -7.48 -5.12
CA ILE A 128 -2.66 -6.72 -3.87
C ILE A 128 -3.18 -5.30 -4.09
N ASN A 129 -3.88 -4.79 -3.09
CA ASN A 129 -4.32 -3.40 -3.03
C ASN A 129 -4.04 -2.88 -1.62
N VAL A 130 -3.01 -2.05 -1.49
CA VAL A 130 -2.56 -1.53 -0.20
C VAL A 130 -2.63 -0.01 -0.17
N SER A 131 -3.13 0.49 0.93
CA SER A 131 -3.37 1.91 1.19
C SER A 131 -2.11 2.80 1.12
N THR A 132 -0.93 2.18 1.11
CA THR A 132 0.35 2.86 0.87
C THR A 132 0.60 3.20 -0.61
N GLY A 133 -0.39 2.99 -1.49
CA GLY A 133 -0.28 3.37 -2.90
C GLY A 133 0.38 2.32 -3.79
N VAL A 134 0.18 1.04 -3.50
CA VAL A 134 0.55 -0.07 -4.39
C VAL A 134 -0.68 -0.89 -4.73
N ILE A 135 -1.07 -0.88 -6.00
CA ILE A 135 -2.22 -1.62 -6.52
C ILE A 135 -1.75 -2.49 -7.69
N LEU A 136 -1.65 -3.78 -7.47
CA LEU A 136 -1.29 -4.77 -8.50
C LEU A 136 -2.40 -5.81 -8.55
N THR A 137 -3.34 -5.70 -9.50
CA THR A 137 -4.46 -6.63 -9.60
C THR A 137 -4.65 -7.12 -11.02
N LEU A 138 -4.82 -8.42 -11.20
CA LEU A 138 -5.06 -9.03 -12.51
C LEU A 138 -6.27 -8.40 -13.22
N SER A 139 -7.35 -8.17 -12.48
CA SER A 139 -8.58 -7.56 -13.01
C SER A 139 -8.41 -6.08 -13.37
N GLY A 140 -7.47 -5.38 -12.75
CA GLY A 140 -7.20 -3.96 -12.96
C GLY A 140 -6.25 -3.66 -14.12
N MET A 141 -5.66 -4.68 -14.75
CA MET A 141 -4.77 -4.47 -15.90
C MET A 141 -5.56 -3.95 -17.10
N PHE A 142 -4.97 -3.07 -17.88
CA PHE A 142 -5.54 -2.56 -19.14
C PHE A 142 -4.44 -2.12 -20.10
N ASP A 143 -4.78 -1.92 -21.37
CA ASP A 143 -3.86 -1.37 -22.35
C ASP A 143 -3.90 0.16 -22.32
N LEU A 144 -2.74 0.76 -22.56
CA LEU A 144 -2.54 2.20 -22.57
C LEU A 144 -1.55 2.59 -23.66
N THR A 145 -1.84 3.64 -24.41
CA THR A 145 -0.91 4.20 -25.40
C THR A 145 -0.32 5.50 -24.85
N ILE A 146 1.00 5.55 -24.74
CA ILE A 146 1.74 6.75 -24.28
C ILE A 146 2.77 7.09 -25.35
N HIS A 147 2.78 8.32 -25.85
CA HIS A 147 3.68 8.81 -26.89
C HIS A 147 3.71 7.93 -28.15
N GLY A 148 2.57 7.30 -28.49
CA GLY A 148 2.44 6.41 -29.64
C GLY A 148 2.93 4.97 -29.43
N GLU A 149 3.45 4.64 -28.25
CA GLU A 149 3.83 3.29 -27.85
C GLU A 149 2.73 2.63 -26.99
N ARG A 150 2.44 1.35 -27.28
CA ARG A 150 1.44 0.57 -26.55
C ARG A 150 2.08 -0.12 -25.35
N TYR A 151 1.44 0.04 -24.19
CA TYR A 151 1.81 -0.60 -22.93
C TYR A 151 0.61 -1.37 -22.37
N CYS A 152 0.90 -2.36 -21.55
CA CYS A 152 -0.06 -2.92 -20.60
C CYS A 152 0.21 -2.33 -19.22
N VAL A 153 -0.80 -1.72 -18.61
CA VAL A 153 -0.73 -1.25 -17.22
C VAL A 153 -0.82 -2.47 -16.31
N LEU A 154 0.27 -2.75 -15.58
CA LEU A 154 0.36 -3.81 -14.57
C LEU A 154 -0.37 -3.41 -13.29
N GLY A 155 -0.39 -2.12 -12.99
CA GLY A 155 -0.99 -1.58 -11.78
C GLY A 155 -0.45 -0.20 -11.43
N GLU A 156 -0.65 0.21 -10.20
CA GLU A 156 -0.21 1.51 -9.70
C GLU A 156 0.89 1.37 -8.65
N PHE A 157 1.78 2.34 -8.65
CA PHE A 157 2.82 2.49 -7.64
C PHE A 157 3.06 3.98 -7.38
N TRP A 158 2.46 4.52 -6.34
CA TRP A 158 2.46 5.94 -5.99
C TRP A 158 3.78 6.35 -5.34
N LYS A 159 4.86 6.21 -6.10
CA LYS A 159 6.20 6.53 -5.60
C LYS A 159 6.49 8.03 -5.61
N GLU A 160 6.04 8.72 -6.64
CA GLU A 160 6.25 10.17 -6.85
C GLU A 160 4.94 10.93 -6.73
N SER A 161 3.85 10.37 -7.26
CA SER A 161 2.50 10.95 -7.22
C SER A 161 1.43 9.87 -7.22
N ASP A 162 0.24 10.19 -6.69
CA ASP A 162 -0.94 9.33 -6.74
C ASP A 162 -1.29 9.05 -8.21
N GLY A 163 -1.58 7.78 -8.52
CA GLY A 163 -1.96 7.37 -9.87
C GLY A 163 -0.78 7.12 -10.84
N ASP A 164 0.46 7.21 -10.37
CA ASP A 164 1.61 6.74 -11.15
C ASP A 164 1.53 5.24 -11.42
N GLN A 165 1.91 4.82 -12.64
CA GLN A 165 1.62 3.49 -13.13
C GLN A 165 2.87 2.65 -13.38
N LEU A 166 2.71 1.35 -13.18
CA LEU A 166 3.67 0.32 -13.61
C LEU A 166 3.22 -0.22 -14.96
N LEU A 167 4.14 -0.25 -15.90
CA LEU A 167 3.87 -0.60 -17.28
C LEU A 167 4.70 -1.79 -17.74
N LEU A 168 4.14 -2.58 -18.67
CA LEU A 168 4.78 -3.65 -19.40
C LEU A 168 4.81 -3.33 -20.88
N ARG A 169 5.87 -3.74 -21.60
CA ARG A 169 5.92 -3.78 -23.05
C ARG A 169 5.82 -5.22 -23.54
N SER A 170 5.22 -5.39 -24.70
CA SER A 170 5.09 -6.73 -25.30
C SER A 170 6.46 -7.35 -25.57
N GLY A 171 6.63 -8.61 -25.15
CA GLY A 171 7.86 -9.37 -25.33
C GLY A 171 9.02 -8.98 -24.41
N GLU A 172 8.81 -8.11 -23.42
CA GLU A 172 9.83 -7.70 -22.45
C GLU A 172 9.45 -8.14 -21.01
N GLU A 173 10.44 -8.53 -20.21
CA GLU A 173 10.28 -8.73 -18.76
C GLU A 173 10.43 -7.40 -17.97
N THR A 174 10.96 -6.37 -18.63
CA THR A 174 11.24 -5.05 -18.04
C THR A 174 9.97 -4.37 -17.55
N ILE A 175 10.01 -3.90 -16.31
CA ILE A 175 8.94 -3.07 -15.73
C ILE A 175 9.30 -1.59 -15.91
N TRP A 176 8.37 -0.85 -16.50
CA TRP A 176 8.47 0.57 -16.70
C TRP A 176 7.61 1.31 -15.70
N TYR A 177 7.92 2.57 -15.47
CA TYR A 177 7.21 3.47 -14.56
C TYR A 177 6.74 4.70 -15.32
N TYR A 178 5.46 5.01 -15.25
CA TYR A 178 4.89 6.20 -15.84
C TYR A 178 4.57 7.22 -14.74
N ALA A 179 5.37 8.29 -14.66
CA ALA A 179 5.12 9.45 -13.85
C ALA A 179 4.14 10.36 -14.60
N HIS A 180 2.85 10.21 -14.34
CA HIS A 180 1.78 10.82 -15.14
C HIS A 180 1.79 12.34 -15.08
N GLU A 181 2.08 12.96 -13.92
CA GLU A 181 2.19 14.42 -13.78
C GLU A 181 3.35 15.01 -14.59
N GLN A 182 4.41 14.23 -14.81
CA GLN A 182 5.56 14.65 -15.60
C GLN A 182 5.46 14.21 -17.08
N ASP A 183 4.45 13.41 -17.41
CA ASP A 183 4.28 12.74 -18.71
C ASP A 183 5.55 12.00 -19.18
N LYS A 184 6.16 11.23 -18.25
CA LYS A 184 7.43 10.54 -18.51
C LYS A 184 7.35 9.06 -18.20
N VAL A 185 7.75 8.26 -19.19
CA VAL A 185 8.00 6.83 -19.03
C VAL A 185 9.49 6.60 -18.77
N LYS A 186 9.83 5.88 -17.71
CA LYS A 186 11.21 5.53 -17.35
C LYS A 186 11.30 4.05 -16.93
N ARG A 187 12.42 3.43 -17.25
CA ARG A 187 12.69 2.06 -16.78
C ARG A 187 12.80 2.05 -15.26
N LEU A 188 12.05 1.16 -14.62
CA LEU A 188 12.07 1.01 -13.16
C LEU A 188 12.98 -0.14 -12.71
N CYS A 189 12.84 -1.31 -13.32
CA CYS A 189 13.59 -2.53 -13.00
C CYS A 189 13.57 -3.52 -14.16
N ASN A 190 14.36 -4.60 -14.03
CA ASN A 190 14.55 -5.57 -15.12
C ASN A 190 13.38 -6.55 -15.26
N ASP A 191 12.72 -6.88 -14.13
CA ASP A 191 11.72 -7.94 -14.08
C ASP A 191 10.84 -7.82 -12.82
N MET A 192 9.85 -8.70 -12.71
CA MET A 192 8.90 -8.76 -11.59
C MET A 192 9.59 -9.12 -10.27
N THR A 193 10.61 -9.96 -10.29
CA THR A 193 11.37 -10.33 -9.08
C THR A 193 12.11 -9.09 -8.53
N GLU A 194 12.75 -8.32 -9.38
CA GLU A 194 13.42 -7.08 -8.96
C GLU A 194 12.41 -6.02 -8.47
N LEU A 195 11.24 -5.92 -9.11
CA LEU A 195 10.16 -5.05 -8.65
C LEU A 195 9.78 -5.40 -7.19
N LEU A 196 9.44 -6.65 -6.95
CA LEU A 196 8.94 -7.10 -5.64
C LEU A 196 10.04 -7.08 -4.58
N GLU A 197 11.15 -7.80 -4.82
CA GLU A 197 12.20 -8.07 -3.82
C GLU A 197 13.12 -6.88 -3.53
N LYS A 198 13.20 -5.90 -4.44
CA LYS A 198 14.08 -4.72 -4.24
C LYS A 198 13.30 -3.41 -4.16
N LYS A 199 12.40 -3.13 -5.15
CA LYS A 199 11.74 -1.83 -5.22
C LYS A 199 10.61 -1.71 -4.20
N LEU A 200 9.62 -2.62 -4.25
CA LEU A 200 8.48 -2.59 -3.33
C LEU A 200 8.86 -3.01 -1.91
N ALA A 201 9.73 -4.01 -1.75
CA ALA A 201 10.23 -4.37 -0.43
C ALA A 201 10.94 -3.20 0.28
N ARG A 202 11.72 -2.42 -0.45
CA ARG A 202 12.36 -1.21 0.08
C ARG A 202 11.31 -0.15 0.40
N TYR A 203 10.40 0.13 -0.53
CA TYR A 203 9.34 1.12 -0.35
C TYR A 203 8.52 0.85 0.90
N PHE A 204 8.05 -0.38 1.10
CA PHE A 204 7.31 -0.76 2.30
C PHE A 204 8.11 -0.71 3.60
N ASN A 205 9.43 -0.87 3.57
CA ASN A 205 10.25 -0.72 4.77
C ASN A 205 10.56 0.75 5.13
N GLU A 206 10.33 1.67 4.21
CA GLU A 206 10.51 3.13 4.39
C GLU A 206 9.20 3.82 4.85
N GLN A 207 8.05 3.10 4.84
CA GLN A 207 6.76 3.54 5.41
C GLN A 207 6.71 3.30 6.92
#